data_d1e6f6f46b6c4f184114cd9dfa6e2842
#
_entry.id   d1e6f6f46b6c4f184114cd9dfa6e2842
#
_cell.length_a   1.000
_cell.length_b   1.000
_cell.length_c   1.000
_cell.angle_alpha   90.00
_cell.angle_beta   90.00
_cell.angle_gamma   90.00
#
_symmetry.space_group_name_H-M   'P 1'
#
loop_
_entity.id
_entity.type
_entity.pdbx_description
1 polymer ?
#
loop_
_entity_poly.entity_id
_entity_poly.type
_entity_poly.pdbx_seq_one_letter_code
_entity_poly.pdbx_strand_id
1 'polypeptide(L)'
;MTHIHPFRLFVFLLLCCTRVITFAQSDSYQTIPESLRGYWQYKTENVSDWNGPLIGENFVEALYTVFQVEQMEKKTDGSYLFHLRNQNGNKMDFRFTPISEDSAIIFYQGWKEPKHCVRKQIPDHTEMLTPTTLPDIIYKKWVEGLSGNVIYEFTRDGKFIYDGKTWDIVSAGHFLNKEYRLLAKNGERYKLLYLSFPFPNSMKVAAELQNETVFPIATSRPEVYTITGCWVNQATGEWTIGFFENFAVYQCRFWDYESIQIKKDETVVKLKNNTTRLTLSLKHKNRASCNIAFGKDNPQKYILCNGKHLPDYPLTDTTPFIDNGYRTDSVTLTGYLRNPPSSRPFDVSIPDMITGKEEKYQTDIDSLGRFTLRFPVLNSHNVFIDWGRTTIWSAVEPGETYFLYVDYAQQQKLFMGKKARVLNELLSHEGLRESLDYN
;
A
#
# COMPACT_ATOMS: atom_id res chain seq x y z
N MET A 1 -29.46 7.01 61.00
CA MET A 1 -28.09 6.43 61.14
C MET A 1 -28.23 4.91 60.98
N THR A 2 -27.98 4.42 59.76
CA THR A 2 -28.10 2.99 59.42
C THR A 2 -26.75 2.35 59.61
N HIS A 3 -26.62 1.47 60.57
CA HIS A 3 -25.44 0.68 60.84
C HIS A 3 -25.17 -0.30 59.69
N ILE A 4 -24.09 -0.05 58.93
CA ILE A 4 -23.61 -1.02 57.94
C ILE A 4 -22.82 -2.08 58.72
N HIS A 5 -23.28 -3.33 58.66
CA HIS A 5 -22.66 -4.47 59.33
C HIS A 5 -21.24 -4.71 58.74
N PRO A 6 -20.18 -4.79 59.55
CA PRO A 6 -18.80 -4.95 59.08
C PRO A 6 -18.56 -6.24 58.27
N PHE A 7 -19.43 -7.23 58.41
CA PHE A 7 -19.38 -8.48 57.67
C PHE A 7 -19.66 -8.33 56.15
N ARG A 8 -20.51 -7.33 55.78
CA ARG A 8 -20.77 -7.08 54.36
C ARG A 8 -19.64 -6.34 53.65
N LEU A 9 -18.88 -5.56 54.36
CA LEU A 9 -17.70 -4.86 53.84
C LEU A 9 -16.54 -5.83 53.58
N PHE A 10 -16.37 -6.86 54.43
CA PHE A 10 -15.32 -7.87 54.29
C PHE A 10 -15.58 -8.81 53.10
N VAL A 11 -16.82 -9.17 52.82
CA VAL A 11 -17.20 -10.00 51.66
C VAL A 11 -17.06 -9.22 50.36
N PHE A 12 -17.34 -7.91 50.37
CA PHE A 12 -17.15 -7.07 49.20
C PHE A 12 -15.66 -6.84 48.86
N LEU A 13 -14.80 -6.68 49.87
CA LEU A 13 -13.36 -6.59 49.73
C LEU A 13 -12.74 -7.91 49.26
N LEU A 14 -13.22 -9.07 49.76
CA LEU A 14 -12.77 -10.38 49.26
C LEU A 14 -13.19 -10.63 47.82
N LEU A 15 -14.39 -10.21 47.38
CA LEU A 15 -14.86 -10.31 46.00
C LEU A 15 -14.15 -9.35 45.05
N CYS A 16 -13.72 -8.20 45.53
CA CYS A 16 -12.87 -7.30 44.73
C CYS A 16 -11.42 -7.79 44.58
N CYS A 17 -10.87 -8.44 45.61
CA CYS A 17 -9.54 -9.01 45.54
C CYS A 17 -9.44 -10.29 44.68
N THR A 18 -10.56 -11.02 44.50
CA THR A 18 -10.56 -12.22 43.62
C THR A 18 -10.73 -11.89 42.13
N ARG A 19 -10.97 -10.62 41.74
CA ARG A 19 -11.01 -10.20 40.33
C ARG A 19 -9.72 -9.52 39.83
N VAL A 20 -8.70 -9.42 40.62
CA VAL A 20 -7.40 -8.78 40.23
C VAL A 20 -6.23 -9.78 40.20
N ILE A 21 -6.51 -11.08 40.33
CA ILE A 21 -5.55 -12.09 39.90
C ILE A 21 -5.92 -12.48 38.45
N THR A 22 -5.84 -11.55 37.52
CA THR A 22 -5.39 -11.88 36.20
C THR A 22 -3.92 -12.31 36.38
N PHE A 23 -3.74 -13.61 36.54
CA PHE A 23 -2.45 -14.20 36.25
C PHE A 23 -2.05 -13.66 34.88
N ALA A 24 -1.03 -12.82 34.82
CA ALA A 24 -0.17 -12.77 33.67
C ALA A 24 0.33 -14.21 33.54
N GLN A 25 -0.41 -15.02 32.79
CA GLN A 25 0.04 -16.32 32.33
C GLN A 25 1.30 -15.95 31.54
N SER A 26 2.46 -16.19 32.12
CA SER A 26 3.70 -16.17 31.37
C SER A 26 3.45 -17.18 30.27
N ASP A 27 3.32 -16.72 29.03
CA ASP A 27 3.20 -17.58 27.85
C ASP A 27 4.54 -18.34 27.74
N SER A 28 4.75 -19.35 28.60
CA SER A 28 5.88 -20.26 28.48
C SER A 28 5.56 -21.25 27.39
N TYR A 29 6.07 -20.96 26.20
CA TYR A 29 5.92 -21.86 25.05
C TYR A 29 6.81 -23.08 25.19
N GLN A 30 6.31 -24.22 24.79
CA GLN A 30 7.05 -25.47 24.92
C GLN A 30 8.15 -25.58 23.87
N THR A 31 9.35 -25.99 24.30
CA THR A 31 10.51 -26.21 23.43
C THR A 31 10.35 -27.49 22.62
N ILE A 32 10.52 -27.41 21.30
CA ILE A 32 10.47 -28.55 20.39
C ILE A 32 11.83 -29.28 20.42
N PRO A 33 11.84 -30.62 20.48
CA PRO A 33 13.07 -31.42 20.39
C PRO A 33 13.88 -31.06 19.12
N GLU A 34 15.19 -30.98 19.24
CA GLU A 34 16.09 -30.68 18.13
C GLU A 34 15.94 -31.63 16.95
N SER A 35 15.68 -32.91 17.22
CA SER A 35 15.45 -33.93 16.20
C SER A 35 14.22 -33.66 15.29
N LEU A 36 13.29 -32.80 15.70
CA LEU A 36 12.12 -32.45 14.91
C LEU A 36 12.27 -31.11 14.21
N ARG A 37 13.28 -30.29 14.59
CA ARG A 37 13.50 -28.94 14.05
C ARG A 37 14.06 -29.02 12.64
N GLY A 38 13.82 -27.96 11.87
CA GLY A 38 14.30 -27.80 10.50
C GLY A 38 13.20 -27.53 9.49
N TYR A 39 13.60 -27.46 8.24
CA TYR A 39 12.67 -27.28 7.14
C TYR A 39 12.23 -28.62 6.57
N TRP A 40 10.91 -28.84 6.50
CA TRP A 40 10.29 -30.07 6.02
C TRP A 40 9.51 -29.82 4.74
N GLN A 41 10.13 -30.15 3.60
CA GLN A 41 9.55 -29.93 2.28
C GLN A 41 8.56 -31.04 1.93
N TYR A 42 7.36 -30.69 1.43
CA TYR A 42 6.40 -31.67 0.91
C TYR A 42 6.96 -32.37 -0.33
N LYS A 43 6.76 -33.67 -0.41
CA LYS A 43 6.98 -34.46 -1.64
C LYS A 43 5.84 -34.20 -2.60
N THR A 44 5.99 -33.23 -3.50
CA THR A 44 5.03 -32.90 -4.57
C THR A 44 5.77 -32.81 -5.90
N GLU A 45 5.05 -33.01 -7.01
CA GLU A 45 5.63 -32.97 -8.37
C GLU A 45 6.02 -31.54 -8.81
N ASN A 46 5.40 -30.52 -8.19
CA ASN A 46 5.68 -29.09 -8.46
C ASN A 46 6.28 -28.44 -7.21
N VAL A 47 7.58 -28.40 -7.14
CA VAL A 47 8.33 -27.92 -5.98
C VAL A 47 8.64 -26.44 -6.14
N SER A 48 7.99 -25.57 -5.36
CA SER A 48 8.57 -24.28 -5.00
C SER A 48 9.49 -24.47 -3.79
N ASP A 49 10.58 -23.73 -3.69
CA ASP A 49 11.65 -23.92 -2.70
C ASP A 49 11.18 -23.85 -1.22
N TRP A 50 10.00 -23.29 -0.97
CA TRP A 50 9.42 -23.14 0.37
C TRP A 50 8.06 -23.82 0.54
N ASN A 51 7.91 -25.01 0.02
CA ASN A 51 6.67 -25.78 0.10
C ASN A 51 6.72 -26.79 1.28
N GLY A 52 6.41 -26.30 2.47
CA GLY A 52 6.39 -27.10 3.69
C GLY A 52 6.67 -26.28 4.95
N PRO A 53 6.52 -26.86 6.15
CA PRO A 53 6.74 -26.13 7.40
C PRO A 53 8.22 -25.98 7.75
N LEU A 54 8.53 -24.87 8.39
CA LEU A 54 9.75 -24.69 9.15
C LEU A 54 9.44 -24.87 10.64
N ILE A 55 10.08 -25.84 11.28
CA ILE A 55 9.95 -26.11 12.70
C ILE A 55 11.16 -25.53 13.42
N GLY A 56 10.95 -24.54 14.27
CA GLY A 56 11.96 -23.89 15.07
C GLY A 56 12.04 -24.44 16.50
N GLU A 57 12.62 -23.67 17.41
CA GLU A 57 12.77 -24.08 18.81
C GLU A 57 11.43 -24.16 19.55
N ASN A 58 10.55 -23.17 19.35
CA ASN A 58 9.25 -23.05 20.00
C ASN A 58 8.15 -22.54 19.06
N PHE A 59 8.36 -22.66 17.76
CA PHE A 59 7.42 -22.25 16.73
C PHE A 59 7.37 -23.23 15.56
N VAL A 60 6.24 -23.20 14.86
CA VAL A 60 6.05 -23.83 13.56
C VAL A 60 5.58 -22.75 12.58
N GLU A 61 6.36 -22.51 11.54
CA GLU A 61 5.90 -21.74 10.40
C GLU A 61 5.21 -22.66 9.42
N ALA A 62 3.95 -22.40 9.17
CA ALA A 62 3.13 -23.18 8.27
C ALA A 62 2.02 -22.32 7.65
N LEU A 63 1.63 -22.62 6.42
CA LEU A 63 0.50 -21.95 5.75
C LEU A 63 0.65 -20.42 5.77
N TYR A 64 1.87 -19.92 5.53
CA TYR A 64 2.23 -18.50 5.54
C TYR A 64 2.04 -17.79 6.90
N THR A 65 2.01 -18.55 7.99
CA THR A 65 1.79 -18.02 9.34
C THR A 65 2.77 -18.65 10.31
N VAL A 66 3.20 -17.90 11.32
CA VAL A 66 3.99 -18.42 12.44
C VAL A 66 3.08 -18.73 13.60
N PHE A 67 3.15 -19.95 14.04
CA PHE A 67 2.45 -20.44 15.23
C PHE A 67 3.47 -20.74 16.33
N GLN A 68 3.16 -20.37 17.54
CA GLN A 68 3.89 -20.77 18.73
C GLN A 68 3.30 -22.03 19.32
N VAL A 69 4.16 -22.89 19.89
CA VAL A 69 3.72 -24.16 20.46
C VAL A 69 3.23 -23.95 21.88
N GLU A 70 1.93 -24.02 22.10
CA GLU A 70 1.34 -23.97 23.45
C GLU A 70 1.59 -25.28 24.20
N GLN A 71 1.41 -26.40 23.49
CA GLN A 71 1.57 -27.75 24.07
C GLN A 71 2.01 -28.70 22.96
N MET A 72 2.85 -29.67 23.32
CA MET A 72 3.27 -30.79 22.49
C MET A 72 3.07 -32.10 23.23
N GLU A 73 2.47 -33.08 22.57
CA GLU A 73 2.24 -34.41 23.12
C GLU A 73 2.87 -35.45 22.23
N LYS A 74 3.68 -36.32 22.82
CA LYS A 74 4.14 -37.54 22.13
C LYS A 74 3.11 -38.65 22.29
N LYS A 75 2.58 -39.13 21.19
CA LYS A 75 1.58 -40.23 21.16
C LYS A 75 2.23 -41.58 21.20
N THR A 76 1.44 -42.61 21.54
CA THR A 76 1.90 -43.99 21.66
C THR A 76 2.38 -44.59 20.33
N ASP A 77 1.92 -44.07 19.20
CA ASP A 77 2.34 -44.48 17.86
C ASP A 77 3.66 -43.77 17.40
N GLY A 78 4.29 -43.04 18.31
CA GLY A 78 5.52 -42.29 18.03
C GLY A 78 5.33 -40.95 17.35
N SER A 79 4.10 -40.57 16.99
CA SER A 79 3.81 -39.24 16.46
C SER A 79 3.82 -38.16 17.54
N TYR A 80 3.94 -36.91 17.11
CA TYR A 80 3.84 -35.74 17.97
C TYR A 80 2.61 -34.92 17.54
N LEU A 81 1.79 -34.55 18.51
CA LEU A 81 0.69 -33.61 18.32
C LEU A 81 1.07 -32.28 18.93
N PHE A 82 1.09 -31.23 18.11
CA PHE A 82 1.36 -29.85 18.51
C PHE A 82 0.05 -29.08 18.56
N HIS A 83 -0.21 -28.45 19.67
CA HIS A 83 -1.25 -27.45 19.82
C HIS A 83 -0.62 -26.08 19.61
N LEU A 84 -0.97 -25.45 18.53
CA LEU A 84 -0.34 -24.25 18.02
C LEU A 84 -1.28 -23.05 18.19
N ARG A 85 -0.71 -21.88 18.49
CA ARG A 85 -1.44 -20.61 18.47
C ARG A 85 -0.62 -19.56 17.73
N ASN A 86 -1.26 -18.78 16.85
CA ASN A 86 -0.63 -17.62 16.27
C ASN A 86 -0.84 -16.36 17.14
N GLN A 87 -0.16 -15.26 16.79
CA GLN A 87 -0.25 -14.01 17.55
C GLN A 87 -1.65 -13.38 17.55
N ASN A 88 -2.54 -13.75 16.61
CA ASN A 88 -3.93 -13.33 16.55
C ASN A 88 -4.86 -14.20 17.41
N GLY A 89 -4.31 -15.21 18.11
CA GLY A 89 -5.06 -16.13 18.96
C GLY A 89 -5.70 -17.29 18.22
N ASN A 90 -5.51 -17.42 16.91
CA ASN A 90 -5.99 -18.56 16.14
C ASN A 90 -5.23 -19.82 16.53
N LYS A 91 -5.97 -20.91 16.77
CA LYS A 91 -5.43 -22.19 17.17
C LYS A 91 -5.43 -23.16 16.00
N MET A 92 -4.43 -24.04 15.97
CA MET A 92 -4.29 -25.09 14.97
C MET A 92 -3.61 -26.32 15.59
N ASP A 93 -4.16 -27.49 15.32
CA ASP A 93 -3.50 -28.75 15.64
C ASP A 93 -2.64 -29.21 14.46
N PHE A 94 -1.41 -29.59 14.78
CA PHE A 94 -0.43 -30.05 13.81
C PHE A 94 0.14 -31.36 14.28
N ARG A 95 -0.04 -32.42 13.48
CA ARG A 95 0.51 -33.73 13.77
C ARG A 95 1.73 -34.01 12.92
N PHE A 96 2.81 -34.40 13.57
CA PHE A 96 4.08 -34.76 12.96
C PHE A 96 4.42 -36.19 13.29
N THR A 97 4.56 -37.04 12.28
CA THR A 97 4.89 -38.45 12.42
C THR A 97 6.25 -38.71 11.78
N PRO A 98 7.34 -38.84 12.55
CA PRO A 98 8.64 -39.16 11.98
C PRO A 98 8.63 -40.58 11.40
N ILE A 99 9.16 -40.74 10.20
CA ILE A 99 9.40 -42.02 9.55
C ILE A 99 10.88 -42.41 9.69
N SER A 100 11.74 -41.44 9.48
CA SER A 100 13.20 -41.51 9.65
C SER A 100 13.74 -40.17 10.11
N GLU A 101 15.06 -40.03 10.22
CA GLU A 101 15.69 -38.78 10.54
C GLU A 101 15.33 -37.65 9.55
N ASP A 102 15.22 -38.01 8.26
CA ASP A 102 14.97 -37.05 7.18
C ASP A 102 13.61 -37.25 6.47
N SER A 103 12.71 -38.01 7.04
CA SER A 103 11.39 -38.26 6.46
C SER A 103 10.29 -38.25 7.51
N ALA A 104 9.19 -37.60 7.21
CA ALA A 104 8.03 -37.49 8.11
C ALA A 104 6.72 -37.44 7.33
N ILE A 105 5.64 -37.74 8.04
CA ILE A 105 4.28 -37.45 7.60
C ILE A 105 3.74 -36.30 8.44
N ILE A 106 3.16 -35.29 7.77
CA ILE A 106 2.63 -34.10 8.41
C ILE A 106 1.14 -33.98 8.09
N PHE A 107 0.37 -33.61 9.10
CA PHE A 107 -1.06 -33.41 8.99
C PHE A 107 -1.50 -32.19 9.79
N TYR A 108 -2.17 -31.24 9.14
CA TYR A 108 -2.81 -30.09 9.80
C TYR A 108 -4.29 -30.32 9.98
N GLN A 109 -4.84 -29.83 11.06
CA GLN A 109 -6.27 -29.83 11.28
C GLN A 109 -7.00 -29.14 10.10
N GLY A 110 -7.99 -29.84 9.54
CA GLY A 110 -8.76 -29.36 8.38
C GLY A 110 -8.21 -29.81 7.02
N TRP A 111 -7.06 -30.45 6.95
CA TRP A 111 -6.61 -31.06 5.70
C TRP A 111 -7.37 -32.36 5.43
N LYS A 112 -7.57 -32.70 4.15
CA LYS A 112 -8.20 -33.96 3.74
C LYS A 112 -7.26 -35.16 3.91
N GLU A 113 -5.96 -34.93 3.66
CA GLU A 113 -4.97 -35.99 3.64
C GLU A 113 -3.64 -35.52 4.26
N PRO A 114 -2.92 -36.44 4.94
CA PRO A 114 -1.57 -36.17 5.40
C PRO A 114 -0.61 -36.04 4.21
N LYS A 115 0.48 -35.28 4.39
CA LYS A 115 1.52 -35.06 3.39
C LYS A 115 2.83 -35.72 3.82
N HIS A 116 3.48 -36.39 2.89
CA HIS A 116 4.86 -36.84 3.06
C HIS A 116 5.81 -35.68 2.90
N CYS A 117 6.79 -35.59 3.81
CA CYS A 117 7.81 -34.56 3.81
C CYS A 117 9.19 -35.18 3.90
N VAL A 118 10.15 -34.44 3.35
CA VAL A 118 11.56 -34.70 3.54
C VAL A 118 12.21 -33.53 4.23
N ARG A 119 13.11 -33.81 5.17
CA ARG A 119 13.94 -32.75 5.74
C ARG A 119 14.88 -32.27 4.66
N LYS A 120 14.87 -30.99 4.44
CA LYS A 120 15.86 -30.33 3.61
C LYS A 120 16.80 -29.57 4.53
N GLN A 121 18.08 -29.64 4.25
CA GLN A 121 18.91 -28.54 4.68
C GLN A 121 18.26 -27.28 4.12
N ILE A 122 18.06 -26.30 4.97
CA ILE A 122 17.67 -24.95 4.50
C ILE A 122 18.62 -24.68 3.36
N PRO A 123 18.13 -24.33 2.14
CA PRO A 123 18.96 -24.25 0.94
C PRO A 123 20.25 -23.53 1.27
N ASP A 124 21.36 -24.09 0.81
CA ASP A 124 22.71 -23.67 1.15
C ASP A 124 22.77 -22.15 1.25
N HIS A 125 23.35 -21.60 2.28
CA HIS A 125 23.33 -20.19 2.69
C HIS A 125 23.67 -19.17 1.57
N THR A 126 24.02 -19.62 0.38
CA THR A 126 24.23 -18.80 -0.80
C THR A 126 22.97 -18.09 -1.31
N GLU A 127 21.76 -18.57 -1.00
CA GLU A 127 20.50 -17.92 -1.33
C GLU A 127 19.75 -17.37 -0.09
N MET A 128 20.15 -17.75 1.11
CA MET A 128 19.63 -17.13 2.31
C MET A 128 20.32 -15.77 2.52
N LEU A 129 19.53 -14.72 2.39
CA LEU A 129 19.98 -13.41 2.79
C LEU A 129 20.25 -13.43 4.29
N THR A 130 21.43 -13.02 4.70
CA THR A 130 21.64 -12.75 6.13
C THR A 130 20.80 -11.53 6.51
N PRO A 131 20.37 -11.39 7.78
CA PRO A 131 19.65 -10.20 8.21
C PRO A 131 20.34 -8.87 7.88
N THR A 132 21.67 -8.91 7.71
CA THR A 132 22.51 -7.76 7.38
C THR A 132 22.79 -7.58 5.87
N THR A 133 22.36 -8.51 5.02
CA THR A 133 22.59 -8.48 3.56
C THR A 133 21.30 -8.43 2.75
N LEU A 134 20.25 -7.86 3.33
CA LEU A 134 19.03 -7.58 2.57
C LEU A 134 19.32 -6.59 1.45
N PRO A 135 18.56 -6.62 0.33
CA PRO A 135 18.73 -5.65 -0.74
C PRO A 135 18.57 -4.21 -0.25
N ASP A 136 19.39 -3.31 -0.79
CA ASP A 136 19.38 -1.88 -0.41
C ASP A 136 18.00 -1.21 -0.49
N ILE A 137 17.14 -1.71 -1.37
CA ILE A 137 15.78 -1.21 -1.52
C ILE A 137 14.96 -1.36 -0.22
N ILE A 138 15.26 -2.35 0.63
CA ILE A 138 14.52 -2.62 1.88
C ILE A 138 14.91 -1.61 2.96
N TYR A 139 16.18 -1.19 3.04
CA TYR A 139 16.70 -0.30 4.07
C TYR A 139 16.22 1.14 3.89
N LYS A 140 14.93 1.35 4.16
CA LYS A 140 14.25 2.65 4.10
C LYS A 140 13.24 2.77 5.23
N LYS A 141 12.78 3.99 5.46
CA LYS A 141 11.56 4.24 6.24
C LYS A 141 10.38 4.15 5.31
N TRP A 142 9.47 3.26 5.61
CA TRP A 142 8.28 2.99 4.81
C TRP A 142 7.05 3.57 5.48
N VAL A 143 6.26 4.33 4.73
CA VAL A 143 5.10 5.07 5.21
C VAL A 143 3.80 4.53 4.62
N GLU A 144 2.72 4.69 5.37
CA GLU A 144 1.38 4.35 4.93
C GLU A 144 0.89 5.36 3.89
N GLY A 145 0.65 4.93 2.67
CA GLY A 145 0.00 5.70 1.61
C GLY A 145 0.46 7.16 1.57
N LEU A 146 -0.46 8.08 1.77
CA LEU A 146 -0.22 9.52 1.78
C LEU A 146 -0.11 10.12 3.19
N SER A 147 -0.25 9.33 4.25
CA SER A 147 -0.26 9.86 5.62
C SER A 147 1.12 10.26 6.14
N GLY A 148 2.18 9.70 5.55
CA GLY A 148 3.56 9.89 6.02
C GLY A 148 3.88 9.21 7.35
N ASN A 149 2.93 8.48 7.95
CA ASN A 149 3.19 7.71 9.15
C ASN A 149 4.18 6.60 8.83
N VAL A 150 5.31 6.56 9.55
CA VAL A 150 6.28 5.48 9.40
C VAL A 150 5.69 4.21 10.00
N ILE A 151 5.54 3.18 9.17
CA ILE A 151 5.04 1.87 9.59
C ILE A 151 6.20 0.91 9.78
N TYR A 152 7.12 0.86 8.81
CA TYR A 152 8.29 -0.01 8.86
C TYR A 152 9.57 0.81 8.67
N GLU A 153 10.58 0.51 9.47
CA GLU A 153 11.94 1.01 9.28
C GLU A 153 12.90 -0.16 9.40
N PHE A 154 13.56 -0.52 8.32
CA PHE A 154 14.56 -1.60 8.29
C PHE A 154 15.96 -1.02 8.47
N THR A 155 16.76 -1.63 9.34
CA THR A 155 18.10 -1.18 9.68
C THR A 155 19.15 -2.19 9.26
N ARG A 156 20.36 -1.71 8.95
CA ARG A 156 21.46 -2.56 8.43
C ARG A 156 22.06 -3.51 9.49
N ASP A 157 21.71 -3.36 10.75
CA ASP A 157 22.09 -4.25 11.84
C ASP A 157 21.12 -5.45 12.03
N GLY A 158 20.30 -5.72 11.03
CA GLY A 158 19.41 -6.88 11.04
C GLY A 158 18.16 -6.72 11.89
N LYS A 159 17.67 -5.49 12.01
CA LYS A 159 16.45 -5.20 12.77
C LYS A 159 15.42 -4.47 11.91
N PHE A 160 14.18 -4.50 12.35
CA PHE A 160 13.18 -3.55 11.87
C PHE A 160 12.30 -3.03 13.00
N ILE A 161 11.82 -1.81 12.82
CA ILE A 161 10.91 -1.14 13.75
C ILE A 161 9.51 -1.21 13.13
N TYR A 162 8.55 -1.67 13.91
CA TYR A 162 7.13 -1.74 13.55
C TYR A 162 6.29 -1.43 14.79
N ASP A 163 5.33 -0.53 14.66
CA ASP A 163 4.46 -0.09 15.77
C ASP A 163 5.26 0.31 17.02
N GLY A 164 6.35 1.06 16.83
CA GLY A 164 7.24 1.51 17.91
C GLY A 164 8.04 0.41 18.60
N LYS A 165 7.98 -0.84 18.12
CA LYS A 165 8.72 -1.98 18.66
C LYS A 165 9.84 -2.40 17.72
N THR A 166 10.98 -2.72 18.28
CA THR A 166 12.13 -3.25 17.53
C THR A 166 12.06 -4.77 17.48
N TRP A 167 12.23 -5.31 16.28
CA TRP A 167 12.23 -6.74 15.99
C TRP A 167 13.59 -7.14 15.44
N ASP A 168 14.17 -8.22 15.94
CA ASP A 168 15.38 -8.81 15.38
C ASP A 168 15.02 -9.74 14.23
N ILE A 169 15.61 -9.54 13.05
CA ILE A 169 15.44 -10.42 11.91
C ILE A 169 16.29 -11.66 12.14
N VAL A 170 15.68 -12.79 12.39
CA VAL A 170 16.36 -14.05 12.69
C VAL A 170 16.57 -14.95 11.46
N SER A 171 15.80 -14.73 10.41
CA SER A 171 15.95 -15.43 9.13
C SER A 171 15.39 -14.57 8.00
N ALA A 172 16.09 -14.58 6.87
CA ALA A 172 15.67 -13.90 5.66
C ALA A 172 15.96 -14.79 4.45
N GLY A 173 15.15 -14.72 3.41
CA GLY A 173 15.34 -15.49 2.18
C GLY A 173 14.48 -15.00 1.03
N HIS A 174 14.78 -15.48 -0.16
CA HIS A 174 13.91 -15.32 -1.32
C HIS A 174 12.72 -16.26 -1.21
N PHE A 175 11.55 -15.77 -1.55
CA PHE A 175 10.32 -16.54 -1.68
C PHE A 175 9.71 -16.25 -3.05
N LEU A 176 9.45 -17.28 -3.85
CA LEU A 176 8.84 -17.18 -5.18
C LEU A 176 9.25 -15.92 -5.98
N ASN A 177 10.07 -16.03 -6.98
CA ASN A 177 10.36 -15.04 -8.03
C ASN A 177 10.17 -13.53 -7.64
N LYS A 178 11.01 -12.97 -6.76
CA LYS A 178 11.10 -11.55 -6.35
C LYS A 178 10.42 -11.15 -5.05
N GLU A 179 9.97 -12.09 -4.24
CA GLU A 179 9.51 -11.79 -2.88
C GLU A 179 10.60 -12.13 -1.87
N TYR A 180 10.60 -11.40 -0.76
CA TYR A 180 11.50 -11.65 0.35
C TYR A 180 10.68 -12.11 1.54
N ARG A 181 11.12 -13.19 2.15
CA ARG A 181 10.56 -13.71 3.37
C ARG A 181 11.45 -13.34 4.55
N LEU A 182 10.90 -12.69 5.55
CA LEU A 182 11.60 -12.32 6.77
C LEU A 182 10.90 -12.93 7.98
N LEU A 183 11.62 -13.69 8.78
CA LEU A 183 11.17 -14.11 10.09
C LEU A 183 11.86 -13.24 11.14
N ALA A 184 11.10 -12.62 12.00
CA ALA A 184 11.61 -11.73 13.03
C ALA A 184 11.09 -12.11 14.42
N LYS A 185 11.84 -11.71 15.45
CA LYS A 185 11.59 -12.01 16.86
C LYS A 185 11.63 -10.74 17.70
N ASN A 186 10.67 -10.62 18.64
CA ASN A 186 10.72 -9.64 19.72
C ASN A 186 10.28 -10.34 21.02
N GLY A 187 11.23 -10.59 21.94
CA GLY A 187 11.02 -11.47 23.09
C GLY A 187 10.63 -12.87 22.62
N GLU A 188 9.52 -13.41 23.13
CA GLU A 188 9.00 -14.72 22.74
C GLU A 188 8.08 -14.66 21.51
N ARG A 189 7.85 -13.49 20.93
CA ARG A 189 6.93 -13.33 19.80
C ARG A 189 7.68 -13.38 18.48
N TYR A 190 7.07 -14.04 17.51
CA TYR A 190 7.57 -14.11 16.13
C TYR A 190 6.62 -13.39 15.19
N LYS A 191 7.18 -12.78 14.15
CA LYS A 191 6.46 -12.15 13.05
C LYS A 191 7.06 -12.60 11.73
N LEU A 192 6.21 -13.04 10.82
CA LEU A 192 6.60 -13.42 9.47
C LEU A 192 6.12 -12.35 8.50
N LEU A 193 7.03 -11.83 7.70
CA LEU A 193 6.74 -10.85 6.66
C LEU A 193 7.12 -11.43 5.30
N TYR A 194 6.25 -11.22 4.32
CA TYR A 194 6.54 -11.40 2.91
C TYR A 194 6.56 -10.03 2.25
N LEU A 195 7.69 -9.65 1.67
CA LEU A 195 7.90 -8.37 1.05
C LEU A 195 7.99 -8.54 -0.45
N SER A 196 7.20 -7.80 -1.21
CA SER A 196 7.31 -7.71 -2.66
C SER A 196 7.35 -6.26 -3.11
N PHE A 197 7.96 -6.01 -4.26
CA PHE A 197 8.17 -4.69 -4.82
C PHE A 197 7.44 -4.60 -6.16
N PRO A 198 6.10 -4.39 -6.16
CA PRO A 198 5.30 -4.33 -7.39
C PRO A 198 5.69 -3.14 -8.26
N PHE A 199 6.23 -2.09 -7.65
CA PHE A 199 6.73 -0.88 -8.31
C PHE A 199 8.05 -0.45 -7.68
N PRO A 200 8.90 0.33 -8.40
CA PRO A 200 10.22 0.76 -7.91
C PRO A 200 10.22 1.50 -6.56
N ASN A 201 9.12 2.17 -6.24
CA ASN A 201 8.96 2.96 -5.02
C ASN A 201 7.76 2.51 -4.19
N SER A 202 7.43 1.23 -4.21
CA SER A 202 6.40 0.69 -3.33
C SER A 202 6.80 -0.70 -2.84
N MET A 203 6.46 -0.99 -1.61
CA MET A 203 6.62 -2.29 -1.00
C MET A 203 5.25 -2.79 -0.55
N LYS A 204 4.90 -3.98 -0.99
CA LYS A 204 3.76 -4.70 -0.45
C LYS A 204 4.25 -5.60 0.67
N VAL A 205 3.65 -5.49 1.82
CA VAL A 205 3.93 -6.33 2.98
C VAL A 205 2.72 -7.21 3.21
N ALA A 206 2.92 -8.51 3.15
CA ALA A 206 1.94 -9.49 3.60
C ALA A 206 2.43 -10.05 4.95
N ALA A 207 1.64 -9.85 5.99
CA ALA A 207 1.91 -10.34 7.33
C ALA A 207 0.63 -10.95 7.89
N GLU A 208 0.64 -12.25 8.16
CA GLU A 208 -0.42 -12.94 8.89
C GLU A 208 -1.85 -12.61 8.41
N LEU A 209 -2.08 -12.68 7.11
CA LEU A 209 -3.34 -12.37 6.43
C LEU A 209 -3.65 -10.87 6.25
N GLN A 210 -2.77 -9.98 6.66
CA GLN A 210 -2.88 -8.55 6.36
C GLN A 210 -1.96 -8.19 5.20
N ASN A 211 -2.51 -7.47 4.23
CA ASN A 211 -1.75 -6.95 3.09
C ASN A 211 -1.71 -5.43 3.18
N GLU A 212 -0.53 -4.89 3.28
CA GLU A 212 -0.29 -3.45 3.30
C GLU A 212 0.58 -3.03 2.11
N THR A 213 0.27 -1.90 1.50
CA THR A 213 1.16 -1.28 0.52
C THR A 213 1.73 -0.01 1.14
N VAL A 214 3.04 0.06 1.21
CA VAL A 214 3.79 1.16 1.82
C VAL A 214 4.75 1.77 0.81
N PHE A 215 5.15 3.01 1.05
CA PHE A 215 5.98 3.80 0.15
C PHE A 215 7.22 4.31 0.90
N PRO A 216 8.37 4.47 0.24
CA PRO A 216 9.53 5.09 0.88
C PRO A 216 9.25 6.56 1.12
N ILE A 217 9.87 7.14 2.16
CA ILE A 217 9.95 8.59 2.27
C ILE A 217 10.79 9.09 1.09
N ALA A 218 10.13 9.73 0.14
CA ALA A 218 10.72 10.15 -1.13
C ALA A 218 11.00 11.66 -1.17
N THR A 219 10.90 12.36 -0.04
CA THR A 219 11.06 13.80 0.03
C THR A 219 11.98 14.21 1.17
N SER A 220 12.73 15.30 0.94
CA SER A 220 13.46 16.00 2.02
C SER A 220 12.56 16.89 2.91
N ARG A 221 11.26 16.96 2.60
CA ARG A 221 10.26 17.81 3.27
C ARG A 221 9.11 16.96 3.77
N PRO A 222 9.28 16.22 4.87
CA PRO A 222 8.24 15.33 5.41
C PRO A 222 6.95 16.07 5.78
N GLU A 223 6.99 17.37 5.97
CA GLU A 223 5.80 18.23 6.22
C GLU A 223 4.76 18.13 5.10
N VAL A 224 5.19 17.81 3.86
CA VAL A 224 4.28 17.66 2.73
C VAL A 224 3.23 16.57 2.96
N TYR A 225 3.56 15.52 3.71
CA TYR A 225 2.64 14.43 3.96
C TYR A 225 1.38 14.83 4.75
N THR A 226 1.39 15.98 5.41
CA THR A 226 0.19 16.52 6.09
C THR A 226 -0.85 17.06 5.13
N ILE A 227 -0.44 17.35 3.88
CA ILE A 227 -1.29 17.97 2.85
C ILE A 227 -1.36 17.16 1.55
N THR A 228 -0.59 16.06 1.44
CA THR A 228 -0.46 15.29 0.19
C THR A 228 -1.80 14.80 -0.34
N GLY A 229 -1.96 14.86 -1.65
CA GLY A 229 -3.09 14.33 -2.42
C GLY A 229 -3.71 15.35 -3.37
N CYS A 230 -4.78 14.91 -4.02
CA CYS A 230 -5.53 15.71 -5.00
C CYS A 230 -6.73 16.37 -4.32
N TRP A 231 -6.73 17.69 -4.24
CA TRP A 231 -7.77 18.48 -3.58
C TRP A 231 -8.78 19.03 -4.59
N VAL A 232 -10.00 18.53 -4.49
CA VAL A 232 -11.13 18.89 -5.36
C VAL A 232 -11.98 19.95 -4.68
N ASN A 233 -12.29 21.02 -5.40
CA ASN A 233 -13.20 22.05 -4.92
C ASN A 233 -14.60 21.47 -4.76
N GLN A 234 -15.17 21.54 -3.57
CA GLN A 234 -16.48 20.91 -3.30
C GLN A 234 -17.63 21.59 -4.06
N ALA A 235 -17.54 22.88 -4.37
CA ALA A 235 -18.61 23.59 -5.04
C ALA A 235 -18.64 23.30 -6.55
N THR A 236 -17.47 23.13 -7.18
CA THR A 236 -17.36 22.94 -8.63
C THR A 236 -17.11 21.51 -9.07
N GLY A 237 -16.66 20.64 -8.15
CA GLY A 237 -16.22 19.30 -8.48
C GLY A 237 -14.90 19.24 -9.25
N GLU A 238 -14.19 20.36 -9.37
CA GLU A 238 -12.94 20.43 -10.12
C GLU A 238 -11.74 20.12 -9.24
N TRP A 239 -10.81 19.33 -9.75
CA TRP A 239 -9.51 19.18 -9.14
C TRP A 239 -8.69 20.43 -9.42
N THR A 240 -8.42 21.21 -8.37
CA THR A 240 -7.75 22.49 -8.49
C THR A 240 -6.29 22.45 -8.14
N ILE A 241 -5.91 21.68 -7.11
CA ILE A 241 -4.54 21.60 -6.63
C ILE A 241 -4.20 20.16 -6.17
N GLY A 242 -2.97 19.75 -6.45
CA GLY A 242 -2.38 18.51 -5.94
C GLY A 242 -1.07 18.80 -5.22
N PHE A 243 -0.86 18.15 -4.07
CA PHE A 243 0.41 18.16 -3.35
C PHE A 243 1.02 16.76 -3.39
N PHE A 244 2.25 16.67 -3.85
CA PHE A 244 3.01 15.43 -3.99
C PHE A 244 4.36 15.58 -3.29
N GLU A 245 5.12 14.51 -3.17
CA GLU A 245 6.33 14.46 -2.37
C GLU A 245 7.37 15.54 -2.73
N ASN A 246 7.53 15.84 -4.03
CA ASN A 246 8.59 16.72 -4.53
C ASN A 246 8.10 18.00 -5.19
N PHE A 247 6.81 18.10 -5.48
CA PHE A 247 6.21 19.24 -6.16
C PHE A 247 4.71 19.32 -5.86
N ALA A 248 4.13 20.48 -6.15
CA ALA A 248 2.69 20.65 -6.24
C ALA A 248 2.26 20.79 -7.71
N VAL A 249 0.96 20.58 -7.96
CA VAL A 249 0.35 20.82 -9.28
C VAL A 249 -0.80 21.80 -9.11
N TYR A 250 -0.76 22.87 -9.87
CA TYR A 250 -1.80 23.90 -9.89
C TYR A 250 -1.91 24.49 -11.29
N GLN A 251 -3.13 24.67 -11.78
CA GLN A 251 -3.40 25.16 -13.15
C GLN A 251 -2.61 24.40 -14.23
N CYS A 252 -2.66 23.08 -14.19
CA CYS A 252 -1.98 22.16 -15.10
C CYS A 252 -0.46 22.33 -15.19
N ARG A 253 0.19 22.90 -14.16
CA ARG A 253 1.64 23.15 -14.10
C ARG A 253 2.24 22.60 -12.83
N PHE A 254 3.51 22.21 -12.92
CA PHE A 254 4.32 21.83 -11.78
C PHE A 254 4.82 23.06 -11.03
N TRP A 255 4.80 22.98 -9.71
CA TRP A 255 5.26 24.02 -8.81
C TRP A 255 6.23 23.45 -7.77
N ASP A 256 7.36 24.09 -7.59
CA ASP A 256 8.32 23.72 -6.56
C ASP A 256 7.89 24.27 -5.20
N TYR A 257 8.17 23.51 -4.13
CA TYR A 257 7.97 24.00 -2.77
C TYR A 257 9.10 24.96 -2.37
N GLU A 258 8.78 26.23 -2.10
CA GLU A 258 9.71 27.13 -1.43
C GLU A 258 9.71 26.86 0.08
N SER A 259 8.53 26.72 0.70
CA SER A 259 8.38 26.38 2.11
C SER A 259 7.01 25.76 2.42
N ILE A 260 6.97 24.92 3.45
CA ILE A 260 5.76 24.40 4.07
C ILE A 260 5.89 24.69 5.56
N GLN A 261 4.97 25.43 6.13
CA GLN A 261 4.96 25.83 7.54
C GLN A 261 3.68 25.34 8.21
N ILE A 262 3.81 24.38 9.10
CA ILE A 262 2.70 23.85 9.89
C ILE A 262 2.54 24.72 11.14
N LYS A 263 1.38 25.34 11.29
CA LYS A 263 0.94 26.06 12.48
C LYS A 263 -0.18 25.28 13.14
N LYS A 264 -0.54 25.64 14.37
CA LYS A 264 -1.57 24.92 15.15
C LYS A 264 -2.84 24.60 14.36
N ASP A 265 -3.38 25.58 13.63
CA ASP A 265 -4.68 25.48 12.95
C ASP A 265 -4.58 25.73 11.43
N GLU A 266 -3.38 25.89 10.90
CA GLU A 266 -3.15 26.29 9.51
C GLU A 266 -1.82 25.76 8.99
N THR A 267 -1.81 25.28 7.76
CA THR A 267 -0.59 25.00 7.01
C THR A 267 -0.41 26.06 5.92
N VAL A 268 0.70 26.76 5.96
CA VAL A 268 1.04 27.76 4.92
C VAL A 268 2.05 27.14 3.96
N VAL A 269 1.69 27.11 2.68
CA VAL A 269 2.52 26.57 1.60
C VAL A 269 2.91 27.70 0.66
N LYS A 270 4.22 27.84 0.42
CA LYS A 270 4.74 28.76 -0.61
C LYS A 270 5.28 27.93 -1.76
N LEU A 271 4.74 28.22 -2.94
CA LEU A 271 5.07 27.56 -4.19
C LEU A 271 5.75 28.54 -5.16
N LYS A 272 6.62 28.00 -6.01
CA LYS A 272 7.30 28.73 -7.07
C LYS A 272 7.23 27.97 -8.39
N ASN A 273 6.92 28.70 -9.47
CA ASN A 273 7.06 28.23 -10.84
C ASN A 273 7.78 29.33 -11.62
N ASN A 274 9.03 29.10 -11.99
CA ASN A 274 9.92 30.11 -12.57
C ASN A 274 9.98 31.36 -11.71
N THR A 275 9.47 32.51 -12.24
CA THR A 275 9.41 33.79 -11.53
C THR A 275 8.13 34.00 -10.72
N THR A 276 7.11 33.19 -10.95
CA THR A 276 5.81 33.32 -10.29
C THR A 276 5.83 32.62 -8.93
N ARG A 277 5.26 33.30 -7.93
CA ARG A 277 5.09 32.74 -6.59
C ARG A 277 3.63 32.71 -6.21
N LEU A 278 3.26 31.66 -5.47
CA LEU A 278 1.92 31.44 -4.96
C LEU A 278 2.01 31.08 -3.48
N THR A 279 1.22 31.74 -2.66
CA THR A 279 1.08 31.39 -1.25
C THR A 279 -0.30 30.82 -1.01
N LEU A 280 -0.37 29.71 -0.33
CA LEU A 280 -1.61 29.00 0.01
C LEU A 280 -1.72 28.91 1.53
N SER A 281 -2.95 29.05 2.02
CA SER A 281 -3.30 28.79 3.41
C SER A 281 -4.31 27.64 3.46
N LEU A 282 -3.98 26.58 4.19
CA LEU A 282 -4.82 25.39 4.34
C LEU A 282 -5.26 25.28 5.81
N LYS A 283 -6.56 25.36 6.05
CA LYS A 283 -7.15 25.13 7.38
C LYS A 283 -7.89 23.79 7.37
N HIS A 284 -7.27 22.77 7.94
CA HIS A 284 -7.83 21.43 7.98
C HIS A 284 -9.01 21.34 8.94
N LYS A 285 -10.12 20.76 8.49
CA LYS A 285 -11.23 20.32 9.34
C LYS A 285 -11.03 18.89 9.82
N ASN A 286 -10.51 18.06 8.94
CA ASN A 286 -10.11 16.68 9.18
C ASN A 286 -9.14 16.25 8.05
N ARG A 287 -8.74 14.97 8.02
CA ARG A 287 -7.84 14.43 6.98
C ARG A 287 -8.41 14.55 5.55
N ALA A 288 -9.72 14.50 5.39
CA ALA A 288 -10.39 14.44 4.09
C ALA A 288 -10.93 15.79 3.62
N SER A 289 -10.90 16.83 4.45
CA SER A 289 -11.44 18.15 4.06
C SER A 289 -10.65 19.31 4.67
N CYS A 290 -10.43 20.33 3.87
CA CYS A 290 -9.80 21.59 4.31
C CYS A 290 -10.43 22.81 3.61
N ASN A 291 -10.23 23.97 4.20
CA ASN A 291 -10.47 25.23 3.52
C ASN A 291 -9.14 25.74 2.97
N ILE A 292 -9.06 25.98 1.66
CA ILE A 292 -7.87 26.48 0.99
C ILE A 292 -8.12 27.89 0.49
N ALA A 293 -7.21 28.82 0.82
CA ALA A 293 -7.17 30.17 0.27
C ALA A 293 -5.94 30.32 -0.62
N PHE A 294 -6.11 30.92 -1.80
CA PHE A 294 -5.04 31.23 -2.74
C PHE A 294 -4.69 32.70 -2.63
N GLY A 295 -3.52 33.00 -2.08
CA GLY A 295 -3.08 34.37 -1.86
C GLY A 295 -4.01 35.16 -0.91
N LYS A 296 -4.75 36.13 -1.43
CA LYS A 296 -5.70 36.94 -0.68
C LYS A 296 -7.16 36.57 -0.90
N ASP A 297 -7.42 35.49 -1.67
CA ASP A 297 -8.78 35.06 -1.99
C ASP A 297 -9.50 34.51 -0.75
N ASN A 298 -10.83 34.53 -0.79
CA ASN A 298 -11.63 33.93 0.24
C ASN A 298 -11.42 32.41 0.27
N PRO A 299 -11.27 31.80 1.47
CA PRO A 299 -11.10 30.36 1.60
C PRO A 299 -12.29 29.60 1.03
N GLN A 300 -12.02 28.60 0.20
CA GLN A 300 -13.02 27.70 -0.34
C GLN A 300 -12.84 26.31 0.26
N LYS A 301 -13.92 25.53 0.30
CA LYS A 301 -13.90 24.18 0.84
C LYS A 301 -13.41 23.18 -0.21
N TYR A 302 -12.43 22.39 0.16
CA TYR A 302 -11.86 21.32 -0.64
C TYR A 302 -12.01 19.98 0.04
N ILE A 303 -12.14 18.95 -0.76
CA ILE A 303 -12.21 17.56 -0.33
C ILE A 303 -11.05 16.81 -0.97
N LEU A 304 -10.38 15.98 -0.18
CA LEU A 304 -9.33 15.10 -0.67
C LEU A 304 -9.95 14.00 -1.51
N CYS A 305 -9.57 13.94 -2.78
CA CYS A 305 -9.97 12.86 -3.67
C CYS A 305 -9.12 11.63 -3.37
N ASN A 306 -9.75 10.61 -2.79
CA ASN A 306 -9.11 9.34 -2.48
C ASN A 306 -9.76 8.23 -3.33
N GLY A 307 -8.95 7.62 -4.21
CA GLY A 307 -9.40 6.46 -4.97
C GLY A 307 -10.32 6.77 -6.15
N LYS A 308 -11.32 5.91 -6.36
CA LYS A 308 -12.10 5.81 -7.60
C LYS A 308 -13.29 6.78 -7.72
N HIS A 309 -13.62 7.49 -6.64
CA HIS A 309 -14.83 8.33 -6.61
C HIS A 309 -14.48 9.81 -6.46
N LEU A 310 -15.09 10.64 -7.27
CA LEU A 310 -15.11 12.08 -7.07
C LEU A 310 -16.02 12.43 -5.89
N PRO A 311 -15.72 13.52 -5.15
CA PRO A 311 -16.63 14.03 -4.14
C PRO A 311 -18.00 14.41 -4.74
N ASP A 312 -19.06 14.24 -3.95
CA ASP A 312 -20.39 14.74 -4.34
C ASP A 312 -20.35 16.26 -4.54
N TYR A 313 -20.92 16.71 -5.65
CA TYR A 313 -21.06 18.11 -6.01
C TYR A 313 -22.37 18.32 -6.79
N PRO A 314 -22.85 19.58 -6.91
CA PRO A 314 -24.06 19.87 -7.69
C PRO A 314 -23.90 19.45 -9.17
N LEU A 315 -24.82 18.65 -9.67
CA LEU A 315 -24.79 18.17 -11.07
C LEU A 315 -25.26 19.19 -12.10
N THR A 316 -25.76 20.33 -11.65
CA THR A 316 -26.27 21.37 -12.55
C THR A 316 -25.11 22.13 -13.17
N ASP A 317 -24.88 21.94 -14.45
CA ASP A 317 -23.99 22.78 -15.26
C ASP A 317 -24.84 23.88 -15.92
N THR A 318 -24.64 25.11 -15.49
CA THR A 318 -25.28 26.30 -16.04
C THR A 318 -24.39 27.03 -17.05
N THR A 319 -23.23 26.45 -17.39
CA THR A 319 -22.29 27.04 -18.33
C THR A 319 -22.91 27.03 -19.72
N PRO A 320 -23.01 28.17 -20.43
CA PRO A 320 -23.51 28.18 -21.79
C PRO A 320 -22.69 27.27 -22.70
N PHE A 321 -23.34 26.48 -23.51
CA PHE A 321 -22.67 25.73 -24.57
C PHE A 321 -22.01 26.71 -25.54
N ILE A 322 -20.70 26.56 -25.74
CA ILE A 322 -19.94 27.31 -26.73
C ILE A 322 -19.49 26.32 -27.79
N ASP A 323 -19.98 26.50 -29.00
CA ASP A 323 -19.48 25.75 -30.16
C ASP A 323 -18.09 26.29 -30.51
N ASN A 324 -17.06 25.46 -30.33
CA ASN A 324 -15.69 25.82 -30.66
C ASN A 324 -15.41 25.77 -32.18
N GLY A 325 -16.34 25.23 -32.99
CA GLY A 325 -16.15 25.07 -34.42
C GLY A 325 -14.96 24.21 -34.80
N TYR A 326 -14.62 24.22 -36.09
CA TYR A 326 -13.38 23.62 -36.57
C TYR A 326 -12.21 24.61 -36.31
N ARG A 327 -11.32 24.22 -35.44
CA ARG A 327 -10.17 25.03 -35.09
C ARG A 327 -8.94 24.12 -34.98
N THR A 328 -7.96 24.32 -35.86
CA THR A 328 -6.69 23.63 -35.75
C THR A 328 -5.83 24.30 -34.68
N ASP A 329 -5.50 23.57 -33.63
CA ASP A 329 -4.56 24.02 -32.61
C ASP A 329 -3.92 22.83 -31.91
N SER A 330 -2.92 23.07 -31.08
CA SER A 330 -2.26 22.02 -30.33
C SER A 330 -2.88 21.85 -28.94
N VAL A 331 -3.04 20.63 -28.53
CA VAL A 331 -3.30 20.26 -27.12
C VAL A 331 -1.98 20.08 -26.40
N THR A 332 -1.93 20.56 -25.17
CA THR A 332 -0.83 20.24 -24.25
C THR A 332 -1.33 19.32 -23.15
N LEU A 333 -0.79 18.11 -23.10
CA LEU A 333 -1.06 17.15 -22.02
C LEU A 333 0.19 17.05 -21.14
N THR A 334 0.11 17.62 -19.96
CA THR A 334 1.13 17.48 -18.91
C THR A 334 0.66 16.41 -17.93
N GLY A 335 1.56 15.67 -17.30
CA GLY A 335 1.09 14.68 -16.34
C GLY A 335 2.15 14.17 -15.39
N TYR A 336 1.65 13.45 -14.39
CA TYR A 336 2.43 12.77 -13.38
C TYR A 336 1.99 11.31 -13.26
N LEU A 337 2.92 10.41 -13.54
CA LEU A 337 2.75 8.97 -13.39
C LEU A 337 3.44 8.54 -12.10
N ARG A 338 2.68 8.29 -11.07
CA ARG A 338 3.18 7.86 -9.78
C ARG A 338 3.30 6.34 -9.76
N ASN A 339 4.46 5.82 -9.34
CA ASN A 339 4.77 4.38 -9.33
C ASN A 339 4.55 3.70 -10.69
N PRO A 340 5.12 4.22 -11.78
CA PRO A 340 4.90 3.67 -13.10
C PRO A 340 5.47 2.25 -13.22
N PRO A 341 4.76 1.31 -13.89
CA PRO A 341 5.18 -0.08 -14.01
C PRO A 341 6.31 -0.29 -15.02
N SER A 342 6.62 0.74 -15.81
CA SER A 342 7.69 0.70 -16.81
C SER A 342 8.33 2.07 -17.00
N SER A 343 9.49 2.11 -17.68
CA SER A 343 10.19 3.33 -18.05
C SER A 343 10.06 3.65 -19.55
N ARG A 344 9.13 3.02 -20.28
CA ARG A 344 8.91 3.33 -21.69
C ARG A 344 8.36 4.76 -21.84
N PRO A 345 8.60 5.42 -22.98
CA PRO A 345 8.00 6.72 -23.27
C PRO A 345 6.47 6.69 -23.09
N PHE A 346 5.92 7.79 -22.61
CA PHE A 346 4.46 7.96 -22.52
C PHE A 346 3.90 8.22 -23.91
N ASP A 347 2.81 7.54 -24.27
CA ASP A 347 2.19 7.67 -25.57
C ASP A 347 0.69 7.92 -25.51
N VAL A 348 0.20 8.68 -26.48
CA VAL A 348 -1.19 8.99 -26.70
C VAL A 348 -1.53 8.65 -28.14
N SER A 349 -2.61 7.94 -28.35
CA SER A 349 -3.17 7.61 -29.64
C SER A 349 -4.39 8.47 -29.94
N ILE A 350 -4.47 8.97 -31.15
CA ILE A 350 -5.61 9.73 -31.67
C ILE A 350 -6.22 8.92 -32.81
N PRO A 351 -7.37 8.26 -32.57
CA PRO A 351 -8.05 7.52 -33.62
C PRO A 351 -8.78 8.47 -34.57
N ASP A 352 -8.51 8.41 -35.87
CA ASP A 352 -9.29 9.08 -36.89
C ASP A 352 -10.48 8.18 -37.25
N MET A 353 -11.65 8.56 -36.81
CA MET A 353 -12.90 7.80 -37.02
C MET A 353 -13.34 7.71 -38.49
N ILE A 354 -12.82 8.58 -39.37
CA ILE A 354 -13.19 8.61 -40.79
C ILE A 354 -12.28 7.67 -41.59
N THR A 355 -10.98 7.75 -41.35
CA THR A 355 -9.99 6.97 -42.10
C THR A 355 -9.65 5.62 -41.43
N GLY A 356 -10.06 5.43 -40.19
CA GLY A 356 -9.67 4.27 -39.36
C GLY A 356 -8.18 4.22 -39.02
N LYS A 357 -7.44 5.29 -39.28
CA LYS A 357 -6.02 5.39 -38.91
C LYS A 357 -5.87 5.90 -37.50
N GLU A 358 -4.75 5.56 -36.88
CA GLU A 358 -4.39 5.99 -35.54
C GLU A 358 -3.06 6.74 -35.61
N GLU A 359 -3.04 7.97 -35.11
CA GLU A 359 -1.82 8.74 -34.96
C GLU A 359 -1.29 8.60 -33.53
N LYS A 360 0.00 8.32 -33.39
CA LYS A 360 0.66 8.15 -32.08
C LYS A 360 1.63 9.27 -31.82
N TYR A 361 1.51 9.87 -30.63
CA TYR A 361 2.43 10.90 -30.13
C TYR A 361 3.07 10.40 -28.85
N GLN A 362 4.39 10.63 -28.72
CA GLN A 362 5.18 10.10 -27.60
C GLN A 362 6.03 11.19 -26.94
N THR A 363 6.31 11.03 -25.65
CA THR A 363 7.24 11.86 -24.89
C THR A 363 7.92 11.05 -23.80
N ASP A 364 9.11 11.48 -23.40
CA ASP A 364 9.84 10.86 -22.30
C ASP A 364 9.22 11.22 -20.95
N ILE A 365 9.40 10.32 -19.98
CA ILE A 365 9.03 10.51 -18.59
C ILE A 365 10.30 10.78 -17.80
N ASP A 366 10.32 11.85 -17.02
CA ASP A 366 11.48 12.18 -16.20
C ASP A 366 11.61 11.25 -14.97
N SER A 367 12.72 11.40 -14.25
CA SER A 367 13.01 10.59 -13.05
C SER A 367 12.01 10.77 -11.90
N LEU A 368 11.21 11.82 -11.92
CA LEU A 368 10.14 12.08 -10.98
C LEU A 368 8.77 11.57 -11.46
N GLY A 369 8.70 10.96 -12.65
CA GLY A 369 7.45 10.47 -13.23
C GLY A 369 6.64 11.53 -13.98
N ARG A 370 7.23 12.69 -14.30
CA ARG A 370 6.56 13.81 -14.96
C ARG A 370 6.78 13.74 -16.46
N PHE A 371 5.77 14.17 -17.22
CA PHE A 371 5.85 14.28 -18.68
C PHE A 371 5.12 15.54 -19.18
N THR A 372 5.43 15.94 -20.41
CA THR A 372 4.66 16.94 -21.15
C THR A 372 4.67 16.53 -22.63
N LEU A 373 3.48 16.38 -23.19
CA LEU A 373 3.25 16.01 -24.58
C LEU A 373 2.41 17.09 -25.26
N ARG A 374 2.81 17.48 -26.47
CA ARG A 374 2.06 18.42 -27.29
C ARG A 374 1.77 17.78 -28.63
N PHE A 375 0.50 17.84 -29.07
CA PHE A 375 0.05 17.27 -30.32
C PHE A 375 -1.06 18.11 -30.95
N PRO A 376 -1.14 18.17 -32.30
CA PRO A 376 -2.18 18.94 -32.99
C PRO A 376 -3.51 18.20 -32.99
N VAL A 377 -4.60 18.93 -32.94
CA VAL A 377 -5.96 18.43 -33.18
C VAL A 377 -6.76 19.44 -34.00
N LEU A 378 -7.70 18.98 -34.82
CA LEU A 378 -8.51 19.81 -35.71
C LEU A 378 -9.81 20.30 -35.04
N ASN A 379 -10.30 19.57 -34.06
CA ASN A 379 -11.54 19.81 -33.33
C ASN A 379 -11.49 19.08 -32.00
N SER A 380 -12.58 19.09 -31.25
CA SER A 380 -12.70 18.20 -30.09
C SER A 380 -12.52 16.75 -30.54
N HIS A 381 -11.54 16.04 -29.98
CA HIS A 381 -11.11 14.74 -30.46
C HIS A 381 -10.97 13.74 -29.31
N ASN A 382 -11.33 12.49 -29.61
CA ASN A 382 -11.07 11.43 -28.66
C ASN A 382 -9.58 11.11 -28.61
N VAL A 383 -9.08 10.85 -27.42
CA VAL A 383 -7.73 10.37 -27.19
C VAL A 383 -7.77 9.06 -26.46
N PHE A 384 -6.85 8.19 -26.84
CA PHE A 384 -6.68 6.89 -26.24
C PHE A 384 -5.28 6.78 -25.63
N ILE A 385 -5.19 6.42 -24.37
CA ILE A 385 -3.95 6.22 -23.65
C ILE A 385 -3.93 4.80 -23.16
N ASP A 386 -3.04 3.98 -23.71
CA ASP A 386 -2.78 2.62 -23.25
C ASP A 386 -1.33 2.52 -22.79
N TRP A 387 -1.12 2.86 -21.53
CA TRP A 387 0.22 2.91 -20.98
C TRP A 387 0.33 2.18 -19.64
N GLY A 388 1.31 1.30 -19.58
CA GLY A 388 1.56 0.49 -18.40
C GLY A 388 0.47 -0.59 -18.22
N ARG A 389 -0.39 -0.42 -17.23
CA ARG A 389 -1.56 -1.30 -16.97
C ARG A 389 -2.83 -0.46 -16.89
N THR A 390 -2.83 0.65 -17.56
CA THR A 390 -3.91 1.64 -17.47
C THR A 390 -4.32 2.02 -18.87
N THR A 391 -5.61 1.86 -19.13
CA THR A 391 -6.28 2.34 -20.33
C THR A 391 -7.13 3.53 -19.97
N ILE A 392 -7.08 4.60 -20.75
CA ILE A 392 -7.86 5.82 -20.56
C ILE A 392 -8.44 6.21 -21.92
N TRP A 393 -9.76 6.33 -21.96
CA TRP A 393 -10.48 7.02 -23.02
C TRP A 393 -10.85 8.40 -22.53
N SER A 394 -10.57 9.44 -23.30
CA SER A 394 -10.89 10.81 -22.95
C SER A 394 -11.14 11.64 -24.19
N ALA A 395 -11.52 12.90 -24.00
CA ALA A 395 -11.67 13.85 -25.07
C ALA A 395 -10.83 15.09 -24.77
N VAL A 396 -10.29 15.73 -25.82
CA VAL A 396 -9.48 16.93 -25.70
C VAL A 396 -9.96 17.98 -26.71
N GLU A 397 -9.75 19.25 -26.37
CA GLU A 397 -10.15 20.38 -27.22
C GLU A 397 -8.90 21.12 -27.73
N PRO A 398 -8.92 21.63 -28.99
CA PRO A 398 -7.83 22.41 -29.54
C PRO A 398 -7.46 23.62 -28.68
N GLY A 399 -6.15 23.84 -28.47
CA GLY A 399 -5.62 24.99 -27.73
C GLY A 399 -5.68 24.85 -26.21
N GLU A 400 -6.21 23.74 -25.69
CA GLU A 400 -6.35 23.54 -24.25
C GLU A 400 -5.15 22.82 -23.64
N THR A 401 -4.99 23.03 -22.35
CA THR A 401 -3.97 22.36 -21.53
C THR A 401 -4.65 21.51 -20.47
N TYR A 402 -4.26 20.26 -20.41
CA TYR A 402 -4.74 19.30 -19.42
C TYR A 402 -3.57 18.77 -18.60
N PHE A 403 -3.86 18.39 -17.36
CA PHE A 403 -2.94 17.64 -16.52
C PHE A 403 -3.56 16.29 -16.17
N LEU A 404 -2.83 15.23 -16.44
CA LEU A 404 -3.23 13.85 -16.10
C LEU A 404 -2.39 13.33 -14.92
N TYR A 405 -3.06 12.93 -13.86
CA TYR A 405 -2.46 12.19 -12.77
C TYR A 405 -2.87 10.73 -12.84
N VAL A 406 -1.90 9.83 -12.72
CA VAL A 406 -2.13 8.38 -12.59
C VAL A 406 -1.28 7.85 -11.44
N ASP A 407 -1.91 7.23 -10.46
CA ASP A 407 -1.23 6.47 -9.40
C ASP A 407 -1.50 4.98 -9.62
N TYR A 408 -0.49 4.27 -10.06
CA TYR A 408 -0.58 2.85 -10.37
C TYR A 408 -0.74 1.97 -9.14
N ALA A 409 -0.24 2.40 -7.99
CA ALA A 409 -0.36 1.65 -6.74
C ALA A 409 -1.77 1.78 -6.13
N GLN A 410 -2.37 2.96 -6.22
CA GLN A 410 -3.72 3.22 -5.71
C GLN A 410 -4.81 3.10 -6.79
N GLN A 411 -4.43 2.85 -8.03
CA GLN A 411 -5.34 2.80 -9.20
C GLN A 411 -6.17 4.08 -9.33
N GLN A 412 -5.59 5.23 -8.99
CA GLN A 412 -6.23 6.53 -9.10
C GLN A 412 -5.87 7.18 -10.42
N LYS A 413 -6.88 7.72 -11.10
CA LYS A 413 -6.74 8.52 -12.32
C LYS A 413 -7.51 9.82 -12.12
N LEU A 414 -6.93 10.96 -12.53
CA LEU A 414 -7.61 12.24 -12.39
C LEU A 414 -7.09 13.26 -13.40
N PHE A 415 -8.00 14.01 -14.01
CA PHE A 415 -7.68 15.13 -14.87
C PHE A 415 -7.84 16.48 -14.15
N MET A 416 -6.97 17.45 -14.49
CA MET A 416 -7.12 18.86 -14.18
C MET A 416 -7.14 19.65 -15.50
N GLY A 417 -7.84 20.76 -15.57
CA GLY A 417 -7.92 21.63 -16.73
C GLY A 417 -9.36 22.01 -17.08
N LYS A 418 -9.54 22.68 -18.20
CA LYS A 418 -10.86 23.11 -18.69
C LYS A 418 -11.74 21.88 -18.95
N LYS A 419 -12.96 21.90 -18.42
CA LYS A 419 -13.90 20.78 -18.51
C LYS A 419 -13.38 19.44 -17.94
N ALA A 420 -12.31 19.46 -17.14
CA ALA A 420 -11.72 18.26 -16.55
C ALA A 420 -12.71 17.48 -15.66
N ARG A 421 -13.74 18.15 -15.13
CA ARG A 421 -14.85 17.51 -14.43
C ARG A 421 -15.52 16.43 -15.30
N VAL A 422 -15.88 16.78 -16.55
CA VAL A 422 -16.50 15.82 -17.48
C VAL A 422 -15.56 14.67 -17.81
N LEU A 423 -14.26 14.97 -17.97
CA LEU A 423 -13.25 13.93 -18.21
C LEU A 423 -13.14 12.97 -17.02
N ASN A 424 -13.20 13.48 -15.80
CA ASN A 424 -13.15 12.69 -14.57
C ASN A 424 -14.43 11.85 -14.37
N GLU A 425 -15.59 12.36 -14.76
CA GLU A 425 -16.83 11.61 -14.77
C GLU A 425 -16.75 10.45 -15.77
N LEU A 426 -16.23 10.68 -16.97
CA LEU A 426 -16.01 9.63 -17.97
C LEU A 426 -15.11 8.52 -17.45
N LEU A 427 -14.00 8.89 -16.75
CA LEU A 427 -13.12 7.91 -16.12
C LEU A 427 -13.82 7.06 -15.06
N SER A 428 -14.77 7.63 -14.32
CA SER A 428 -15.52 6.90 -13.29
C SER A 428 -16.50 5.89 -13.88
N HIS A 429 -16.92 6.07 -15.13
CA HIS A 429 -17.87 5.21 -15.84
C HIS A 429 -17.22 4.16 -16.76
N GLU A 430 -15.89 4.12 -16.86
CA GLU A 430 -15.18 3.09 -17.64
C GLU A 430 -15.62 1.66 -17.25
N GLY A 431 -15.82 1.40 -15.96
CA GLY A 431 -16.31 0.09 -15.48
C GLY A 431 -17.76 -0.26 -15.87
N LEU A 432 -18.58 0.71 -16.26
CA LEU A 432 -19.95 0.46 -16.77
C LEU A 432 -19.95 0.06 -18.25
N ARG A 433 -18.97 0.51 -19.02
CA ARG A 433 -18.84 0.19 -20.44
C ARG A 433 -18.51 -1.28 -20.65
N GLU A 434 -17.60 -1.84 -19.86
CA GLU A 434 -17.27 -3.28 -19.90
C GLU A 434 -18.48 -4.16 -19.54
N SER A 435 -19.41 -3.68 -18.71
CA SER A 435 -20.61 -4.43 -18.34
C SER A 435 -21.74 -4.35 -19.37
N LEU A 436 -21.74 -3.36 -20.27
CA LEU A 436 -22.75 -3.16 -21.29
C LEU A 436 -22.41 -3.89 -22.62
N ASP A 437 -21.13 -4.14 -22.87
CA ASP A 437 -20.67 -4.82 -24.08
C ASP A 437 -20.77 -6.36 -24.01
N TYR A 438 -21.15 -6.94 -22.86
CA TYR A 438 -21.28 -8.38 -22.63
C TYR A 438 -22.71 -8.88 -22.40
N ASN A 439 -23.73 -8.07 -22.67
CA ASN A 439 -25.15 -8.46 -22.71
C ASN A 439 -25.71 -8.19 -24.13
#